data_ed8ff2fb6e56761646bc35b16ac37378
#
_entry.id   ed8ff2fb6e56761646bc35b16ac37378
#
_cell.length_a   1.000
_cell.length_b   1.000
_cell.length_c   1.000
_cell.angle_alpha   90.00
_cell.angle_beta   90.00
_cell.angle_gamma   90.00
#
_symmetry.space_group_name_H-M   'P 1'
#
loop_
_entity.id
_entity.type
_entity.pdbx_description
1 polymer ?
#
loop_
_entity_poly.entity_id
_entity_poly.type
_entity_poly.pdbx_seq_one_letter_code
_entity_poly.pdbx_strand_id
1 'polypeptide(L)'
;YLQRIRKADGVMFSGGDQSRLTRIFGNTEFLEIIKQRYWNEEFVVAGTSAGAMAMSEIMIKGGSSTEALLRGSVKIGHGFGLISGVIIDSHFVIRGRFGRLMEAVVTHPKTVGIGLGEDTGVLITEGHMIETIGSNLVVIVDGHGVDYTNINDIEPGKPVAIAGMMMHVLAKGNVFNINSRVFFKNMDSLEKKELQSETQR
;
A
#
# COMPACT_ATOMS: atom_id res chain seq x y z
N TYR A 1 14.32 24.47 -5.41
CA TYR A 1 13.85 23.20 -4.86
C TYR A 1 14.65 22.02 -5.39
N LEU A 2 14.93 21.92 -6.71
CA LEU A 2 15.69 20.81 -7.31
C LEU A 2 17.08 20.63 -6.71
N GLN A 3 17.81 21.71 -6.43
CA GLN A 3 19.11 21.61 -5.78
C GLN A 3 19.04 21.05 -4.35
N ARG A 4 17.94 21.31 -3.63
CA ARG A 4 17.75 20.75 -2.27
C ARG A 4 17.51 19.25 -2.33
N ILE A 5 16.62 18.79 -3.21
CA ILE A 5 16.35 17.35 -3.31
C ILE A 5 17.56 16.55 -3.80
N ARG A 6 18.44 17.15 -4.63
CA ARG A 6 19.70 16.53 -5.06
C ARG A 6 20.72 16.34 -3.93
N LYS A 7 20.58 17.07 -2.81
CA LYS A 7 21.50 17.04 -1.65
C LYS A 7 20.88 16.44 -0.39
N ALA A 8 19.58 16.15 -0.40
CA ALA A 8 18.87 15.60 0.76
C ALA A 8 19.16 14.10 0.91
N ASP A 9 19.13 13.58 2.11
CA ASP A 9 19.21 12.14 2.37
C ASP A 9 17.85 11.44 2.31
N GLY A 10 16.77 12.21 2.22
CA GLY A 10 15.42 11.69 2.07
C GLY A 10 14.40 12.79 1.84
N VAL A 11 13.16 12.35 1.59
CA VAL A 11 11.99 13.23 1.42
C VAL A 11 10.79 12.64 2.17
N MET A 12 9.98 13.53 2.76
CA MET A 12 8.71 13.15 3.38
C MET A 12 7.56 13.91 2.75
N PHE A 13 6.56 13.18 2.26
CA PHE A 13 5.29 13.72 1.79
C PHE A 13 4.29 13.80 2.95
N SER A 14 3.86 15.01 3.28
CA SER A 14 2.86 15.24 4.33
C SER A 14 1.45 14.87 3.88
N GLY A 15 0.51 14.80 4.84
CA GLY A 15 -0.90 14.59 4.60
C GLY A 15 -1.60 15.71 3.84
N GLY A 16 -2.89 15.56 3.64
CA GLY A 16 -3.76 16.49 2.92
C GLY A 16 -4.61 15.78 1.87
N ASP A 17 -4.44 16.10 0.60
CA ASP A 17 -5.13 15.49 -0.53
C ASP A 17 -4.13 14.80 -1.47
N GLN A 18 -4.22 13.48 -1.58
CA GLN A 18 -3.33 12.69 -2.41
C GLN A 18 -3.47 13.00 -3.91
N SER A 19 -4.66 13.34 -4.37
CA SER A 19 -4.88 13.76 -5.77
C SER A 19 -4.22 15.12 -6.06
N ARG A 20 -4.17 16.00 -5.05
CA ARG A 20 -3.43 17.25 -5.16
C ARG A 20 -1.93 17.01 -5.19
N LEU A 21 -1.42 16.10 -4.35
CA LEU A 21 -0.01 15.73 -4.35
C LEU A 21 0.42 15.18 -5.71
N THR A 22 -0.32 14.22 -6.25
CA THR A 22 0.02 13.62 -7.56
C THR A 22 -0.14 14.61 -8.72
N ARG A 23 -1.08 15.55 -8.65
CA ARG A 23 -1.23 16.62 -9.64
C ARG A 23 -0.07 17.63 -9.62
N ILE A 24 0.48 17.95 -8.42
CA ILE A 24 1.55 18.94 -8.28
C ILE A 24 2.91 18.33 -8.60
N PHE A 25 3.19 17.12 -8.11
CA PHE A 25 4.50 16.50 -8.21
C PHE A 25 4.60 15.45 -9.31
N GLY A 26 3.47 14.87 -9.74
CA GLY A 26 3.46 13.87 -10.81
C GLY A 26 4.01 14.42 -12.13
N ASN A 27 4.77 13.59 -12.85
CA ASN A 27 5.40 13.93 -14.13
C ASN A 27 6.30 15.19 -14.08
N THR A 28 6.92 15.47 -12.93
CA THR A 28 7.87 16.58 -12.76
C THR A 28 9.28 16.08 -12.61
N GLU A 29 10.26 16.90 -13.01
CA GLU A 29 11.69 16.63 -12.76
C GLU A 29 11.97 16.36 -11.27
N PHE A 30 11.23 17.01 -10.37
CA PHE A 30 11.35 16.79 -8.93
C PHE A 30 11.06 15.33 -8.54
N LEU A 31 9.94 14.76 -9.03
CA LEU A 31 9.60 13.37 -8.75
C LEU A 31 10.55 12.39 -9.44
N GLU A 32 11.01 12.70 -10.65
CA GLU A 32 11.97 11.85 -11.35
C GLU A 32 13.32 11.77 -10.61
N ILE A 33 13.81 12.89 -10.05
CA ILE A 33 15.00 12.89 -9.20
C ILE A 33 14.78 12.01 -7.96
N ILE A 34 13.63 12.11 -7.30
CA ILE A 34 13.30 11.29 -6.14
C ILE A 34 13.32 9.80 -6.51
N LYS A 35 12.67 9.42 -7.61
CA LYS A 35 12.65 8.03 -8.09
C LYS A 35 14.04 7.50 -8.39
N GLN A 36 14.84 8.27 -9.15
CA GLN A 36 16.19 7.87 -9.48
C GLN A 36 17.05 7.66 -8.23
N ARG A 37 16.96 8.56 -7.25
CA ARG A 37 17.69 8.44 -5.99
C ARG A 37 17.19 7.28 -5.12
N TYR A 38 15.88 7.11 -5.03
CA TYR A 38 15.25 6.03 -4.27
C TYR A 38 15.67 4.64 -4.78
N TRP A 39 15.81 4.49 -6.09
CA TRP A 39 16.16 3.18 -6.67
C TRP A 39 17.66 2.91 -6.79
N ASN A 40 18.50 3.94 -6.76
CA ASN A 40 19.93 3.78 -7.08
C ASN A 40 20.87 4.28 -5.96
N GLU A 41 20.36 4.91 -4.92
CA GLU A 41 21.15 5.49 -3.84
C GLU A 41 20.56 5.12 -2.48
N GLU A 42 21.31 5.35 -1.39
CA GLU A 42 20.79 5.34 -0.02
C GLU A 42 19.92 6.57 0.21
N PHE A 43 18.67 6.52 -0.21
CA PHE A 43 17.73 7.62 -0.15
C PHE A 43 16.38 7.17 0.42
N VAL A 44 15.90 7.85 1.45
CA VAL A 44 14.65 7.49 2.14
C VAL A 44 13.48 8.28 1.59
N VAL A 45 12.39 7.60 1.25
CA VAL A 45 11.11 8.24 0.95
C VAL A 45 10.09 7.88 2.01
N ALA A 46 9.51 8.89 2.65
CA ALA A 46 8.50 8.73 3.67
C ALA A 46 7.20 9.46 3.32
N GLY A 47 6.09 9.03 3.88
CA GLY A 47 4.79 9.68 3.70
C GLY A 47 3.83 9.41 4.83
N THR A 48 2.98 10.38 5.13
CA THR A 48 1.91 10.24 6.11
C THR A 48 0.55 10.53 5.47
N SER A 49 -0.48 9.76 5.86
CA SER A 49 -1.86 9.92 5.37
C SER A 49 -1.92 9.97 3.83
N ALA A 50 -2.35 11.08 3.24
CA ALA A 50 -2.37 11.27 1.80
C ALA A 50 -0.99 11.11 1.14
N GLY A 51 0.09 11.50 1.83
CA GLY A 51 1.46 11.30 1.37
C GLY A 51 1.83 9.81 1.28
N ALA A 52 1.41 8.99 2.24
CA ALA A 52 1.60 7.54 2.19
C ALA A 52 0.78 6.92 1.05
N MET A 53 -0.49 7.34 0.90
CA MET A 53 -1.36 6.84 -0.18
C MET A 53 -0.83 7.16 -1.58
N ALA A 54 -0.15 8.29 -1.74
CA ALA A 54 0.41 8.73 -3.02
C ALA A 54 1.65 7.93 -3.46
N MET A 55 2.29 7.14 -2.59
CA MET A 55 3.52 6.43 -2.91
C MET A 55 3.32 5.24 -3.86
N SER A 56 2.17 4.58 -3.78
CA SER A 56 1.85 3.44 -4.64
C SER A 56 1.67 3.85 -6.11
N GLU A 57 1.79 2.90 -7.01
CA GLU A 57 1.47 3.09 -8.42
C GLU A 57 -0.04 3.25 -8.61
N ILE A 58 -0.83 2.35 -8.03
CA ILE A 58 -2.29 2.40 -8.01
C ILE A 58 -2.72 3.04 -6.69
N MET A 59 -3.47 4.12 -6.77
CA MET A 59 -3.81 4.96 -5.62
C MET A 59 -5.32 5.16 -5.50
N ILE A 60 -5.87 4.99 -4.29
CA ILE A 60 -7.24 5.40 -3.99
C ILE A 60 -7.29 6.94 -3.95
N LYS A 61 -8.03 7.54 -4.89
CA LYS A 61 -8.26 8.99 -4.95
C LYS A 61 -9.39 9.45 -4.04
N GLY A 62 -10.39 8.60 -3.83
CA GLY A 62 -11.57 8.89 -3.04
C GLY A 62 -12.51 7.69 -3.00
N GLY A 63 -13.64 7.89 -2.36
CA GLY A 63 -14.68 6.90 -2.13
C GLY A 63 -15.12 6.91 -0.67
N SER A 64 -16.42 6.73 -0.46
CA SER A 64 -17.01 6.64 0.88
C SER A 64 -16.76 5.27 1.49
N SER A 65 -16.55 5.18 2.79
CA SER A 65 -16.55 3.91 3.51
C SER A 65 -17.98 3.36 3.72
N THR A 66 -18.99 4.24 3.74
CA THR A 66 -20.40 3.84 3.89
C THR A 66 -21.03 3.31 2.61
N GLU A 67 -20.51 3.71 1.45
CA GLU A 67 -20.94 3.22 0.12
C GLU A 67 -19.94 2.22 -0.47
N ALA A 68 -18.99 1.76 0.32
CA ALA A 68 -18.02 0.78 -0.11
C ALA A 68 -18.69 -0.54 -0.53
N LEU A 69 -18.04 -1.26 -1.45
CA LEU A 69 -18.56 -2.48 -2.07
C LEU A 69 -19.81 -2.25 -2.95
N LEU A 70 -19.99 -1.03 -3.43
CA LEU A 70 -20.83 -0.75 -4.58
C LEU A 70 -19.92 -0.47 -5.77
N ARG A 71 -20.01 -1.25 -6.84
CA ARG A 71 -19.10 -1.15 -8.00
C ARG A 71 -18.89 0.31 -8.44
N GLY A 72 -17.61 0.73 -8.43
CA GLY A 72 -17.20 2.07 -8.85
C GLY A 72 -17.40 3.15 -7.79
N SER A 73 -17.74 2.79 -6.54
CA SER A 73 -17.78 3.73 -5.42
C SER A 73 -16.37 4.20 -5.05
N VAL A 74 -15.37 3.35 -5.22
CA VAL A 74 -13.97 3.68 -5.00
C VAL A 74 -13.36 4.27 -6.26
N LYS A 75 -12.81 5.47 -6.13
CA LYS A 75 -12.14 6.17 -7.23
C LYS A 75 -10.65 5.87 -7.20
N ILE A 76 -10.16 5.25 -8.26
CA ILE A 76 -8.77 4.88 -8.43
C ILE A 76 -8.06 5.88 -9.35
N GLY A 77 -6.77 6.02 -9.18
CA GLY A 77 -5.89 6.81 -10.05
C GLY A 77 -4.44 6.38 -9.88
N HIS A 78 -3.54 7.14 -10.48
CA HIS A 78 -2.10 6.89 -10.38
C HIS A 78 -1.50 7.68 -9.24
N GLY A 79 -0.68 7.01 -8.43
CA GLY A 79 0.18 7.63 -7.43
C GLY A 79 1.55 8.01 -8.00
N PHE A 80 2.55 8.08 -7.14
CA PHE A 80 3.92 8.42 -7.56
C PHE A 80 4.65 7.23 -8.20
N GLY A 81 4.20 6.00 -7.99
CA GLY A 81 4.87 4.81 -8.50
C GLY A 81 6.25 4.57 -7.86
N LEU A 82 6.40 4.89 -6.59
CA LEU A 82 7.60 4.58 -5.80
C LEU A 82 7.60 3.14 -5.32
N ILE A 83 6.41 2.60 -5.10
CA ILE A 83 6.21 1.18 -4.77
C ILE A 83 5.13 0.60 -5.68
N SER A 84 5.41 -0.56 -6.27
CA SER A 84 4.48 -1.32 -7.10
C SER A 84 3.85 -2.48 -6.33
N GLY A 85 2.78 -3.06 -6.89
CA GLY A 85 2.12 -4.22 -6.31
C GLY A 85 1.32 -3.97 -5.03
N VAL A 86 1.16 -2.70 -4.61
CA VAL A 86 0.38 -2.34 -3.43
C VAL A 86 -0.60 -1.20 -3.69
N ILE A 87 -1.66 -1.17 -2.88
CA ILE A 87 -2.59 -0.05 -2.74
C ILE A 87 -2.61 0.34 -1.27
N ILE A 88 -2.27 1.60 -0.95
CA ILE A 88 -2.19 2.07 0.44
C ILE A 88 -3.43 2.88 0.77
N ASP A 89 -4.06 2.59 1.92
CA ASP A 89 -5.09 3.41 2.52
C ASP A 89 -4.71 3.78 3.97
N SER A 90 -5.14 4.93 4.45
CA SER A 90 -4.76 5.50 5.74
C SER A 90 -5.99 5.78 6.61
N HIS A 91 -5.80 6.08 7.90
CA HIS A 91 -6.90 6.25 8.85
C HIS A 91 -7.87 5.04 8.83
N PHE A 92 -7.30 3.86 8.63
CA PHE A 92 -8.00 2.72 8.08
C PHE A 92 -9.10 2.20 9.01
N VAL A 93 -8.71 1.90 10.25
CA VAL A 93 -9.62 1.33 11.25
C VAL A 93 -10.63 2.37 11.73
N ILE A 94 -10.15 3.56 12.10
CA ILE A 94 -11.00 4.61 12.67
C ILE A 94 -12.08 5.11 11.71
N ARG A 95 -11.82 5.02 10.40
CA ARG A 95 -12.78 5.41 9.35
C ARG A 95 -13.50 4.24 8.71
N GLY A 96 -13.33 3.01 9.21
CA GLY A 96 -13.99 1.81 8.69
C GLY A 96 -13.74 1.52 7.21
N ARG A 97 -12.51 1.72 6.73
CA ARG A 97 -12.19 1.71 5.29
C ARG A 97 -11.99 0.32 4.67
N PHE A 98 -12.39 -0.72 5.37
CA PHE A 98 -12.24 -2.12 4.95
C PHE A 98 -12.86 -2.38 3.57
N GLY A 99 -14.14 -2.09 3.39
CA GLY A 99 -14.85 -2.33 2.14
C GLY A 99 -14.24 -1.56 0.96
N ARG A 100 -13.77 -0.32 1.20
CA ARG A 100 -13.12 0.49 0.19
C ARG A 100 -11.80 -0.12 -0.31
N LEU A 101 -10.97 -0.63 0.61
CA LEU A 101 -9.73 -1.28 0.25
C LEU A 101 -9.98 -2.63 -0.43
N MET A 102 -10.98 -3.39 0.04
CA MET A 102 -11.39 -4.65 -0.60
C MET A 102 -11.86 -4.43 -2.04
N GLU A 103 -12.68 -3.40 -2.31
CA GLU A 103 -13.12 -3.05 -3.68
C GLU A 103 -11.93 -2.65 -4.55
N ALA A 104 -10.99 -1.84 -4.02
CA ALA A 104 -9.80 -1.45 -4.74
C ALA A 104 -8.93 -2.66 -5.13
N VAL A 105 -8.72 -3.58 -4.19
CA VAL A 105 -7.91 -4.80 -4.40
C VAL A 105 -8.58 -5.76 -5.37
N VAL A 106 -9.88 -6.02 -5.24
CA VAL A 106 -10.56 -6.96 -6.16
C VAL A 106 -10.65 -6.40 -7.59
N THR A 107 -10.64 -5.07 -7.73
CA THR A 107 -10.54 -4.41 -9.05
C THR A 107 -9.12 -4.49 -9.63
N HIS A 108 -8.11 -4.65 -8.76
CA HIS A 108 -6.70 -4.77 -9.13
C HIS A 108 -6.05 -5.99 -8.46
N PRO A 109 -6.42 -7.24 -8.84
CA PRO A 109 -6.13 -8.44 -8.08
C PRO A 109 -4.63 -8.82 -7.98
N LYS A 110 -3.78 -8.15 -8.76
CA LYS A 110 -2.31 -8.30 -8.65
C LYS A 110 -1.70 -7.49 -7.51
N THR A 111 -2.49 -6.65 -6.84
CA THR A 111 -2.02 -5.80 -5.75
C THR A 111 -2.40 -6.33 -4.38
N VAL A 112 -1.64 -5.92 -3.37
CA VAL A 112 -1.94 -6.12 -1.96
C VAL A 112 -2.41 -4.79 -1.37
N GLY A 113 -3.53 -4.78 -0.67
CA GLY A 113 -4.02 -3.63 0.05
C GLY A 113 -3.31 -3.47 1.40
N ILE A 114 -2.83 -2.26 1.71
CA ILE A 114 -2.22 -1.91 2.99
C ILE A 114 -3.06 -0.85 3.67
N GLY A 115 -3.78 -1.22 4.72
CA GLY A 115 -4.58 -0.32 5.55
C GLY A 115 -3.80 0.14 6.78
N LEU A 116 -3.35 1.39 6.80
CA LEU A 116 -2.58 1.97 7.89
C LEU A 116 -3.51 2.51 8.99
N GLY A 117 -3.38 2.00 10.22
CA GLY A 117 -4.02 2.55 11.40
C GLY A 117 -3.42 3.89 11.86
N GLU A 118 -4.00 4.50 12.90
CA GLU A 118 -3.43 5.70 13.52
C GLU A 118 -2.13 5.36 14.27
N ASP A 119 -1.22 6.32 14.36
CA ASP A 119 0.08 6.19 15.04
C ASP A 119 0.87 4.93 14.64
N THR A 120 0.68 4.50 13.41
CA THR A 120 1.22 3.26 12.88
C THR A 120 1.62 3.44 11.43
N GLY A 121 2.66 2.75 11.04
CA GLY A 121 3.17 2.76 9.69
C GLY A 121 3.83 1.45 9.33
N VAL A 122 4.37 1.42 8.15
CA VAL A 122 5.18 0.31 7.65
C VAL A 122 6.54 0.83 7.19
N LEU A 123 7.57 0.09 7.54
CA LEU A 123 8.88 0.19 6.91
C LEU A 123 8.90 -0.81 5.76
N ILE A 124 9.15 -0.33 4.55
CA ILE A 124 9.22 -1.18 3.36
C ILE A 124 10.67 -1.22 2.91
N THR A 125 11.25 -2.40 2.92
CA THR A 125 12.62 -2.65 2.47
C THR A 125 12.60 -3.57 1.26
N GLU A 126 13.63 -3.46 0.42
CA GLU A 126 13.78 -4.26 -0.82
C GLU A 126 12.55 -4.21 -1.74
N GLY A 127 11.71 -3.20 -1.58
CA GLY A 127 10.48 -3.02 -2.35
C GLY A 127 9.35 -4.01 -2.07
N HIS A 128 9.55 -4.98 -1.17
CA HIS A 128 8.55 -6.04 -0.93
C HIS A 128 8.43 -6.54 0.51
N MET A 129 9.36 -6.20 1.40
CA MET A 129 9.29 -6.55 2.82
C MET A 129 8.61 -5.44 3.60
N ILE A 130 7.50 -5.73 4.23
CA ILE A 130 6.73 -4.81 5.07
C ILE A 130 6.97 -5.17 6.52
N GLU A 131 7.56 -4.28 7.32
CA GLU A 131 7.61 -4.38 8.77
C GLU A 131 6.66 -3.34 9.38
N THR A 132 5.80 -3.77 10.31
CA THR A 132 4.87 -2.88 11.01
C THR A 132 5.59 -2.16 12.15
N ILE A 133 5.49 -0.82 12.15
CA ILE A 133 6.04 0.07 13.18
C ILE A 133 4.91 0.91 13.81
N GLY A 134 5.16 1.43 15.02
CA GLY A 134 4.18 2.27 15.73
C GLY A 134 3.42 1.50 16.81
N SER A 135 2.26 2.01 17.22
CA SER A 135 1.55 1.55 18.42
C SER A 135 0.19 0.90 18.15
N ASN A 136 -0.31 0.98 16.93
CA ASN A 136 -1.58 0.40 16.54
C ASN A 136 -1.34 -0.74 15.53
N LEU A 137 -2.19 -0.93 14.56
CA LEU A 137 -2.12 -2.06 13.64
C LEU A 137 -2.18 -1.66 12.18
N VAL A 138 -1.67 -2.56 11.34
CA VAL A 138 -1.77 -2.52 9.89
C VAL A 138 -2.64 -3.69 9.43
N VAL A 139 -3.52 -3.44 8.47
CA VAL A 139 -4.33 -4.49 7.86
C VAL A 139 -3.81 -4.73 6.44
N ILE A 140 -3.48 -5.96 6.15
CA ILE A 140 -3.15 -6.41 4.79
C ILE A 140 -4.39 -7.07 4.19
N VAL A 141 -4.78 -6.64 3.00
CA VAL A 141 -5.87 -7.22 2.21
C VAL A 141 -5.26 -7.85 0.97
N ASP A 142 -5.32 -9.18 0.88
CA ASP A 142 -4.76 -9.93 -0.25
C ASP A 142 -5.90 -10.55 -1.08
N GLY A 143 -6.00 -10.08 -2.33
CA GLY A 143 -6.97 -10.57 -3.30
C GLY A 143 -6.51 -11.76 -4.12
N HIS A 144 -5.27 -12.26 -3.90
CA HIS A 144 -4.71 -13.32 -4.75
C HIS A 144 -5.48 -14.64 -4.68
N GLY A 145 -6.04 -14.94 -3.51
CA GLY A 145 -6.85 -16.14 -3.29
C GLY A 145 -8.37 -15.94 -3.48
N VAL A 146 -8.78 -14.87 -4.15
CA VAL A 146 -10.21 -14.63 -4.42
C VAL A 146 -10.74 -15.71 -5.36
N ASP A 147 -11.65 -16.54 -4.85
CA ASP A 147 -12.28 -17.63 -5.59
C ASP A 147 -13.42 -17.13 -6.49
N TYR A 148 -14.11 -16.07 -6.03
CA TYR A 148 -15.24 -15.51 -6.74
C TYR A 148 -15.37 -14.01 -6.51
N THR A 149 -15.70 -13.28 -7.56
CA THR A 149 -16.18 -11.91 -7.52
C THR A 149 -17.07 -11.63 -8.73
N ASN A 150 -18.11 -10.83 -8.54
CA ASN A 150 -18.96 -10.35 -9.61
C ASN A 150 -18.57 -8.95 -10.14
N ILE A 151 -17.41 -8.41 -9.72
CA ILE A 151 -17.02 -7.02 -9.97
C ILE A 151 -17.05 -6.64 -11.46
N ASN A 152 -16.78 -7.58 -12.36
CA ASN A 152 -16.75 -7.35 -13.80
C ASN A 152 -18.13 -7.53 -14.46
N ASP A 153 -19.07 -8.20 -13.79
CA ASP A 153 -20.35 -8.66 -14.38
C ASP A 153 -21.53 -7.78 -14.02
N ILE A 154 -21.37 -6.89 -13.03
CA ILE A 154 -22.45 -6.04 -12.52
C ILE A 154 -22.31 -4.59 -13.01
N GLU A 155 -23.43 -3.87 -13.05
CA GLU A 155 -23.47 -2.44 -13.38
C GLU A 155 -22.88 -1.58 -12.25
N PRO A 156 -22.35 -0.37 -12.55
CA PRO A 156 -21.94 0.59 -11.53
C PRO A 156 -23.06 0.85 -10.51
N GLY A 157 -22.68 0.96 -9.23
CA GLY A 157 -23.61 1.16 -8.11
C GLY A 157 -24.28 -0.12 -7.60
N LYS A 158 -24.01 -1.29 -8.18
CA LYS A 158 -24.52 -2.56 -7.68
C LYS A 158 -23.56 -3.18 -6.66
N PRO A 159 -24.08 -3.97 -5.70
CA PRO A 159 -23.27 -4.60 -4.66
C PRO A 159 -22.24 -5.58 -5.23
N VAL A 160 -20.99 -5.43 -4.76
CA VAL A 160 -19.88 -6.33 -5.10
C VAL A 160 -19.86 -7.50 -4.16
N ALA A 161 -19.86 -8.72 -4.71
CA ALA A 161 -19.64 -9.97 -3.98
C ALA A 161 -18.18 -10.38 -4.10
N ILE A 162 -17.58 -10.84 -3.00
CA ILE A 162 -16.20 -11.32 -2.94
C ILE A 162 -16.16 -12.54 -2.04
N ALA A 163 -15.55 -13.63 -2.48
CA ALA A 163 -15.27 -14.82 -1.69
C ALA A 163 -13.80 -15.20 -1.80
N GLY A 164 -13.20 -15.72 -0.71
CA GLY A 164 -11.80 -16.16 -0.68
C GLY A 164 -10.77 -15.04 -0.49
N MET A 165 -11.19 -13.81 -0.21
CA MET A 165 -10.25 -12.72 0.07
C MET A 165 -9.55 -12.92 1.43
N MET A 166 -8.23 -12.92 1.44
CA MET A 166 -7.46 -13.11 2.66
C MET A 166 -7.15 -11.78 3.34
N MET A 167 -7.20 -11.77 4.65
CA MET A 167 -6.86 -10.60 5.45
C MET A 167 -5.88 -10.98 6.56
N HIS A 168 -4.82 -10.15 6.73
CA HIS A 168 -3.90 -10.26 7.85
C HIS A 168 -3.97 -8.96 8.67
N VAL A 169 -3.87 -9.09 9.98
CA VAL A 169 -3.76 -7.97 10.90
C VAL A 169 -2.40 -8.03 11.56
N LEU A 170 -1.60 -7.01 11.35
CA LEU A 170 -0.22 -6.93 11.80
C LEU A 170 -0.10 -5.92 12.94
N ALA A 171 0.58 -6.31 14.01
CA ALA A 171 1.01 -5.44 15.10
C ALA A 171 2.50 -5.11 14.94
N LYS A 172 3.00 -4.21 15.78
CA LYS A 172 4.42 -3.78 15.80
C LYS A 172 5.39 -4.96 15.74
N GLY A 173 6.32 -4.91 14.81
CA GLY A 173 7.36 -5.91 14.57
C GLY A 173 6.91 -7.09 13.71
N ASN A 174 5.62 -7.24 13.41
CA ASN A 174 5.20 -8.25 12.45
C ASN A 174 5.62 -7.86 11.03
N VAL A 175 5.93 -8.87 10.22
CA VAL A 175 6.44 -8.72 8.87
C VAL A 175 5.53 -9.42 7.87
N PHE A 176 5.37 -8.82 6.70
CA PHE A 176 4.67 -9.42 5.57
C PHE A 176 5.49 -9.25 4.30
N ASN A 177 5.70 -10.33 3.57
CA ASN A 177 6.37 -10.29 2.28
C ASN A 177 5.31 -10.17 1.17
N ILE A 178 5.33 -9.07 0.41
CA ILE A 178 4.36 -8.78 -0.66
C ILE A 178 4.45 -9.83 -1.78
N ASN A 179 5.66 -10.24 -2.14
CA ASN A 179 5.90 -11.13 -3.28
C ASN A 179 5.45 -12.56 -2.99
N SER A 180 5.87 -13.12 -1.85
CA SER A 180 5.48 -14.48 -1.43
C SER A 180 4.13 -14.53 -0.73
N ARG A 181 3.55 -13.37 -0.33
CA ARG A 181 2.29 -13.25 0.40
C ARG A 181 2.26 -14.01 1.72
N VAL A 182 3.41 -14.00 2.39
CA VAL A 182 3.63 -14.74 3.63
C VAL A 182 3.79 -13.77 4.80
N PHE A 183 3.09 -14.06 5.88
CA PHE A 183 3.23 -13.41 7.18
C PHE A 183 4.37 -14.05 7.98
N PHE A 184 5.13 -13.22 8.69
CA PHE A 184 6.16 -13.62 9.66
C PHE A 184 5.93 -12.89 10.97
N LYS A 185 6.22 -13.59 12.07
CA LYS A 185 6.06 -13.02 13.41
C LYS A 185 6.99 -11.83 13.64
N ASN A 186 8.22 -11.90 13.10
CA ASN A 186 9.26 -10.85 13.17
C ASN A 186 10.35 -11.15 12.12
N MET A 187 11.32 -10.25 11.97
CA MET A 187 12.43 -10.41 11.04
C MET A 187 13.26 -11.69 11.32
N ASP A 188 13.54 -12.02 12.57
CA ASP A 188 14.28 -13.25 12.93
C ASP A 188 13.61 -14.52 12.39
N SER A 189 12.27 -14.55 12.35
CA SER A 189 11.51 -15.68 11.84
C SER A 189 11.55 -15.80 10.30
N LEU A 190 11.76 -14.69 9.60
CA LEU A 190 12.02 -14.63 8.17
C LEU A 190 13.41 -15.23 7.88
N GLU A 191 14.45 -14.69 8.50
CA GLU A 191 15.85 -15.12 8.29
C GLU A 191 16.02 -16.62 8.52
N LYS A 192 15.40 -17.18 9.58
CA LYS A 192 15.41 -18.62 9.84
C LYS A 192 14.79 -19.44 8.73
N LYS A 193 13.70 -18.95 8.10
CA LYS A 193 13.04 -19.65 7.03
C LYS A 193 13.85 -19.63 5.73
N GLU A 194 14.51 -18.51 5.43
CA GLU A 194 15.39 -18.36 4.29
C GLU A 194 16.60 -19.28 4.40
N LEU A 195 17.29 -19.31 5.55
CA LEU A 195 18.39 -20.23 5.84
C LEU A 195 18.01 -21.72 5.67
N GLN A 196 16.79 -22.09 6.11
CA GLN A 196 16.31 -23.47 5.94
C GLN A 196 16.04 -23.81 4.48
N SER A 197 15.57 -22.84 3.68
CA SER A 197 15.31 -23.05 2.24
C SER A 197 16.60 -23.18 1.42
N GLU A 198 17.67 -22.51 1.82
CA GLU A 198 19.00 -22.61 1.18
C GLU A 198 19.71 -23.94 1.51
N THR A 199 19.50 -24.45 2.72
CA THR A 199 20.10 -25.74 3.16
C THR A 199 19.45 -26.96 2.52
N GLN A 200 18.25 -26.82 1.93
CA GLN A 200 17.51 -27.90 1.25
C GLN A 200 17.70 -27.90 -0.28
N ARG A 201 18.48 -27.01 -0.82
CA ARG A 201 18.89 -26.96 -2.23
C ARG A 201 20.30 -27.51 -2.42
#